data_c9c7a78b6cbedebfe3d718f3d79da57f
#
_entry.id   c9c7a78b6cbedebfe3d718f3d79da57f
#
_cell.length_a   1.000
_cell.length_b   1.000
_cell.length_c   1.000
_cell.angle_alpha   90.00
_cell.angle_beta   90.00
_cell.angle_gamma   90.00
#
_symmetry.space_group_name_H-M   'P 1'
#
loop_
_entity.id
_entity.type
_entity.pdbx_description
1 polymer ?
#
loop_
_entity_poly.entity_id
_entity_poly.type
_entity_poly.pdbx_seq_one_letter_code
_entity_poly.pdbx_strand_id
1 'polypeptide(L)'
;ELNEQKAQILKNGEIIELKPKELGLMKYFLQNINKVISKERLYDTVWGEDYFGSDNTIMVHIRRLREKIEADPSRPKFLITVKGLGYKFTVEDE
;
A
#
# COMPACT_ATOMS: atom_id res chain seq x y z
N GLU A 1 -5.94 10.24 -5.30
CA GLU A 1 -7.34 9.85 -5.31
C GLU A 1 -7.50 8.46 -5.90
N LEU A 2 -8.18 7.58 -5.19
CA LEU A 2 -8.33 6.18 -5.59
C LEU A 2 -9.67 5.95 -6.28
N ASN A 3 -9.62 5.34 -7.47
CA ASN A 3 -10.82 4.88 -8.15
C ASN A 3 -10.88 3.35 -8.06
N GLU A 4 -11.73 2.84 -7.17
CA GLU A 4 -11.79 1.41 -6.92
C GLU A 4 -12.35 0.63 -8.10
N GLN A 5 -13.33 1.20 -8.81
CA GLN A 5 -13.96 0.50 -9.91
C GLN A 5 -13.01 0.28 -11.07
N LYS A 6 -12.09 1.19 -11.28
CA LYS A 6 -11.13 1.11 -12.39
C LYS A 6 -9.75 0.65 -11.95
N ALA A 7 -9.57 0.40 -10.63
CA ALA A 7 -8.28 0.03 -10.05
C ALA A 7 -7.20 1.04 -10.43
N GLN A 8 -7.51 2.33 -10.24
CA GLN A 8 -6.62 3.42 -10.63
C GLN A 8 -6.46 4.42 -9.50
N ILE A 9 -5.33 5.09 -9.49
CA ILE A 9 -5.12 6.27 -8.65
C ILE A 9 -4.78 7.45 -9.53
N LEU A 10 -5.10 8.64 -9.05
CA LEU A 10 -4.76 9.89 -9.71
C LEU A 10 -3.63 10.54 -8.94
N LYS A 11 -2.51 10.75 -9.61
CA LYS A 11 -1.33 11.35 -9.02
C LYS A 11 -0.85 12.48 -9.90
N ASN A 12 -0.93 13.70 -9.37
CA ASN A 12 -0.49 14.91 -10.10
C ASN A 12 -1.10 15.01 -11.50
N GLY A 13 -2.38 14.64 -11.63
CA GLY A 13 -3.08 14.69 -12.90
C GLY A 13 -2.88 13.48 -13.79
N GLU A 14 -2.03 12.55 -13.38
CA GLU A 14 -1.79 11.32 -14.15
C GLU A 14 -2.57 10.15 -13.56
N ILE A 15 -3.13 9.33 -14.43
CA ILE A 15 -3.84 8.11 -14.04
C ILE A 15 -2.83 6.98 -13.94
N ILE A 16 -2.76 6.33 -12.79
CA ILE A 16 -1.86 5.21 -12.56
C ILE A 16 -2.69 3.98 -12.25
N GLU A 17 -2.49 2.92 -13.03
CA GLU A 17 -3.25 1.68 -12.85
C GLU A 17 -2.63 0.80 -11.78
N LEU A 18 -3.49 0.16 -11.00
CA LEU A 18 -3.08 -0.74 -9.93
C LEU A 18 -3.45 -2.16 -10.28
N LYS A 19 -2.56 -3.10 -9.94
CA LYS A 19 -2.87 -4.52 -10.01
C LYS A 19 -3.77 -4.89 -8.83
N PRO A 20 -4.48 -6.05 -8.91
CA PRO A 20 -5.47 -6.39 -7.87
C PRO A 20 -4.95 -6.36 -6.44
N LYS A 21 -3.77 -6.91 -6.19
CA LYS A 21 -3.22 -6.88 -4.82
C LYS A 21 -2.78 -5.50 -4.40
N GLU A 22 -2.28 -4.71 -5.34
CA GLU A 22 -1.95 -3.32 -5.07
C GLU A 22 -3.19 -2.52 -4.71
N LEU A 23 -4.28 -2.76 -5.43
CA LEU A 23 -5.55 -2.10 -5.12
C LEU A 23 -6.03 -2.50 -3.73
N GLY A 24 -5.96 -3.80 -3.41
CA GLY A 24 -6.35 -4.28 -2.09
C GLY A 24 -5.56 -3.63 -0.97
N LEU A 25 -4.25 -3.52 -1.16
CA LEU A 25 -3.39 -2.86 -0.19
C LEU A 25 -3.76 -1.38 -0.02
N MET A 26 -3.95 -0.67 -1.14
CA MET A 26 -4.30 0.75 -1.08
C MET A 26 -5.63 0.96 -0.38
N LYS A 27 -6.64 0.15 -0.69
CA LYS A 27 -7.93 0.25 -0.03
C LYS A 27 -7.79 0.09 1.48
N TYR A 28 -7.04 -0.92 1.89
CA TYR A 28 -6.88 -1.22 3.30
C TYR A 28 -6.13 -0.09 4.02
N PHE A 29 -5.06 0.41 3.41
CA PHE A 29 -4.31 1.52 3.99
C PHE A 29 -5.16 2.77 4.10
N LEU A 30 -5.93 3.08 3.06
CA LEU A 30 -6.77 4.29 3.09
C LEU A 30 -7.89 4.21 4.11
N GLN A 31 -8.37 3.01 4.42
CA GLN A 31 -9.35 2.81 5.48
C GLN A 31 -8.74 2.91 6.88
N ASN A 32 -7.41 2.90 6.96
CA ASN A 32 -6.70 2.88 8.24
C ASN A 32 -5.55 3.88 8.25
N ILE A 33 -5.81 5.08 7.77
CA ILE A 33 -4.79 6.13 7.69
C ILE A 33 -4.21 6.39 9.08
N ASN A 34 -2.88 6.53 9.13
CA ASN A 34 -2.11 6.80 10.34
C ASN A 34 -2.08 5.66 11.35
N LYS A 35 -2.58 4.48 10.96
CA LYS A 35 -2.51 3.30 11.82
C LYS A 35 -1.44 2.36 11.33
N VAL A 36 -0.69 1.78 12.27
CA VAL A 36 0.32 0.78 11.93
C VAL A 36 -0.39 -0.55 11.68
N ILE A 37 -0.11 -1.15 10.54
CA ILE A 37 -0.70 -2.44 10.16
C ILE A 37 0.42 -3.45 10.05
N SER A 38 0.29 -4.56 10.78
CA SER A 38 1.29 -5.61 10.75
C SER A 38 1.27 -6.35 9.41
N LYS A 39 2.38 -7.00 9.08
CA LYS A 39 2.44 -7.83 7.88
C LYS A 39 1.40 -8.95 7.93
N GLU A 40 1.18 -9.53 9.10
CA GLU A 40 0.17 -10.58 9.25
C GLU A 40 -1.21 -10.09 8.89
N ARG A 41 -1.56 -8.89 9.34
CA ARG A 41 -2.85 -8.31 8.99
C ARG A 41 -2.97 -8.02 7.50
N LEU A 42 -1.89 -7.59 6.88
CA LEU A 42 -1.89 -7.36 5.43
C LEU A 42 -2.10 -8.67 4.69
N TYR A 43 -1.42 -9.74 5.11
CA TYR A 43 -1.63 -11.05 4.50
C TYR A 43 -3.09 -11.49 4.64
N ASP A 44 -3.62 -11.45 5.86
CA ASP A 44 -4.98 -11.92 6.11
C ASP A 44 -6.02 -11.13 5.33
N THR A 45 -5.85 -9.83 5.25
CA THR A 45 -6.85 -8.95 4.65
C THR A 45 -6.80 -8.96 3.13
N VAL A 46 -5.61 -8.94 2.56
CA VAL A 46 -5.45 -8.77 1.11
C VAL A 46 -5.28 -10.10 0.40
N TRP A 47 -4.57 -11.06 0.99
CA TRP A 47 -4.36 -12.36 0.37
C TRP A 47 -5.32 -13.43 0.86
N GLY A 48 -5.78 -13.31 2.10
CA GLY A 48 -6.73 -14.26 2.66
C GLY A 48 -6.08 -15.50 3.25
N GLU A 49 -6.93 -16.49 3.58
CA GLU A 49 -6.49 -17.67 4.32
C GLU A 49 -5.59 -18.61 3.54
N ASP A 50 -5.68 -18.57 2.22
CA ASP A 50 -4.95 -19.50 1.36
C ASP A 50 -3.55 -19.02 1.01
N TYR A 51 -3.08 -18.00 1.71
CA TYR A 51 -1.77 -17.46 1.41
C TYR A 51 -0.66 -18.27 2.07
N PHE A 52 0.29 -18.72 1.27
CA PHE A 52 1.44 -19.49 1.73
C PHE A 52 2.76 -18.85 1.32
N GLY A 53 2.73 -17.56 1.01
CA GLY A 53 3.95 -16.87 0.57
C GLY A 53 4.88 -16.49 1.72
N SER A 54 5.99 -15.89 1.37
CA SER A 54 6.97 -15.41 2.33
C SER A 54 6.76 -13.93 2.61
N ASP A 55 7.46 -13.41 3.61
CA ASP A 55 7.48 -11.98 3.91
C ASP A 55 7.87 -11.14 2.69
N ASN A 56 8.67 -11.71 1.81
CA ASN A 56 9.13 -11.00 0.60
C ASN A 56 7.98 -10.61 -0.30
N THR A 57 6.89 -11.36 -0.30
CA THR A 57 5.74 -11.02 -1.13
C THR A 57 5.17 -9.66 -0.76
N ILE A 58 4.98 -9.42 0.54
CA ILE A 58 4.50 -8.10 1.00
C ILE A 58 5.51 -7.03 0.63
N MET A 59 6.79 -7.26 0.89
CA MET A 59 7.82 -6.27 0.62
C MET A 59 7.86 -5.88 -0.86
N VAL A 60 7.72 -6.85 -1.75
CA VAL A 60 7.72 -6.59 -3.19
C VAL A 60 6.52 -5.74 -3.58
N HIS A 61 5.35 -6.06 -3.04
CA HIS A 61 4.14 -5.29 -3.37
C HIS A 61 4.19 -3.88 -2.80
N ILE A 62 4.72 -3.72 -1.59
CA ILE A 62 4.92 -2.38 -1.00
C ILE A 62 5.88 -1.57 -1.86
N ARG A 63 6.96 -2.19 -2.33
CA ARG A 63 7.93 -1.50 -3.18
C ARG A 63 7.28 -1.03 -4.48
N ARG A 64 6.47 -1.89 -5.10
CA ARG A 64 5.77 -1.53 -6.33
C ARG A 64 4.78 -0.40 -6.12
N LEU A 65 4.06 -0.43 -4.99
CA LEU A 65 3.17 0.67 -4.66
C LEU A 65 3.94 1.97 -4.49
N ARG A 66 5.07 1.93 -3.80
CA ARG A 66 5.88 3.13 -3.62
C ARG A 66 6.34 3.70 -4.96
N GLU A 67 6.71 2.82 -5.89
CA GLU A 67 7.10 3.27 -7.22
C GLU A 67 5.98 4.00 -7.93
N LYS A 68 4.74 3.64 -7.62
CA LYS A 68 3.56 4.23 -8.26
C LYS A 68 3.07 5.50 -7.57
N ILE A 69 3.16 5.57 -6.25
CA ILE A 69 2.52 6.65 -5.50
C ILE A 69 3.50 7.68 -4.93
N GLU A 70 4.76 7.30 -4.71
CA GLU A 70 5.73 8.22 -4.11
C GLU A 70 6.49 8.99 -5.17
N ALA A 71 6.84 10.24 -4.85
CA ALA A 71 7.71 11.01 -5.72
C ALA A 71 9.10 10.38 -5.77
N ASP A 72 9.58 9.91 -4.61
CA ASP A 72 10.86 9.21 -4.50
C ASP A 72 10.62 7.94 -3.69
N PRO A 73 10.54 6.77 -4.35
CA PRO A 73 10.24 5.52 -3.64
C PRO A 73 11.25 5.16 -2.55
N SER A 74 12.49 5.63 -2.67
CA SER A 74 13.51 5.36 -1.66
C SER A 74 13.36 6.25 -0.42
N ARG A 75 12.55 7.30 -0.53
CA ARG A 75 12.25 8.21 0.59
C ARG A 75 10.75 8.42 0.65
N PRO A 76 10.01 7.37 1.02
CA PRO A 76 8.54 7.46 0.98
C PRO A 76 8.00 8.45 2.00
N LYS A 77 7.01 9.22 1.58
CA LYS A 77 6.30 10.17 2.44
C LYS A 77 4.96 9.63 2.89
N PHE A 78 4.37 8.74 2.13
CA PHE A 78 3.01 8.25 2.41
C PHE A 78 3.03 6.86 2.99
N LEU A 79 3.69 5.93 2.34
CA LEU A 79 3.70 4.53 2.74
C LEU A 79 5.00 4.25 3.50
N ILE A 80 4.91 4.29 4.82
CA ILE A 80 6.06 4.31 5.72
C ILE A 80 6.27 2.94 6.33
N THR A 81 7.52 2.48 6.38
CA THR A 81 7.88 1.29 7.14
C THR A 81 8.02 1.68 8.62
N VAL A 82 7.32 0.95 9.48
CA VAL A 82 7.49 1.10 10.92
C VAL A 82 8.27 -0.10 11.39
N LYS A 83 9.55 0.09 11.62
CA LYS A 83 10.49 -1.00 11.87
C LYS A 83 10.03 -1.88 13.02
N GLY A 84 9.98 -3.18 12.75
CA GLY A 84 9.57 -4.16 13.72
C GLY A 84 8.07 -4.30 13.93
N LEU A 85 7.26 -3.41 13.36
CA LEU A 85 5.81 -3.41 13.58
C LEU A 85 5.00 -3.62 12.30
N GLY A 86 5.44 -3.06 11.17
CA GLY A 86 4.71 -3.19 9.93
C GLY A 86 4.79 -1.93 9.08
N TYR A 87 3.64 -1.51 8.55
CA TYR A 87 3.56 -0.37 7.64
C TYR A 87 2.45 0.57 8.05
N LYS A 88 2.62 1.82 7.67
CA LYS A 88 1.64 2.86 7.99
C LYS A 88 1.48 3.78 6.78
N PHE A 89 0.24 4.09 6.43
CA PHE A 89 -0.04 5.06 5.38
C PHE A 89 -0.39 6.38 6.03
N THR A 90 0.33 7.44 5.68
CA THR A 90 0.08 8.77 6.23
C THR A 90 -0.22 9.75 5.11
N VAL A 91 -1.01 10.76 5.43
CA VAL A 91 -1.28 11.87 4.53
C VAL A 91 -0.83 13.12 5.25
N GLU A 92 0.02 13.91 4.60
CA GLU A 92 0.48 15.16 5.19
C GLU A 92 -0.62 16.20 5.12
N ASP A 93 -0.89 16.80 6.24
CA ASP A 93 -1.76 17.99 6.30
C ASP A 93 -0.88 19.21 6.23
N GLU A 94 -1.27 20.12 5.41
CA GLU A 94 -0.54 21.37 5.32
C GLU A 94 -1.20 22.50 6.06
#